data_1d2ee007c07c97c911d28e4d25cbc172
#
_entry.id   1d2ee007c07c97c911d28e4d25cbc172
#
_cell.length_a   1.000
_cell.length_b   1.000
_cell.length_c   1.000
_cell.angle_alpha   90.00
_cell.angle_beta   90.00
_cell.angle_gamma   90.00
#
_symmetry.space_group_name_H-M   'P 1'
#
loop_
_entity.id
_entity.type
_entity.pdbx_description
1 polymer ?
#
loop_
_entity_poly.entity_id
_entity_poly.type
_entity_poly.pdbx_seq_one_letter_code
_entity_poly.pdbx_strand_id
1 'polypeptide(L)'
;IARDMCQKVIVVGSNDLQSLYVANNVCSAVEYFRKLGGNVGVAGLVINKDDGTGEAQAFAKEAGIPVLAAIPAHEDIRRKSANYEIIGRPGGQWAAVFEELATNVAEAPPLRPKPLTQDGLLGLFSSDVTGRNVVLEPATTFDMVGRHDVVKKSLEVVYDAV
;
A
#
# COMPACT_ATOMS: atom_id res chain seq x y z
N ILE A 1 3.10 -12.16 12.62
CA ILE A 1 3.41 -11.26 13.75
C ILE A 1 3.47 -12.14 14.98
N ALA A 2 4.67 -12.59 15.31
CA ALA A 2 4.89 -13.46 16.46
C ALA A 2 4.60 -12.69 17.76
N ARG A 3 4.00 -13.38 18.74
CA ARG A 3 3.64 -12.82 20.04
C ARG A 3 4.80 -12.02 20.63
N ASP A 4 4.61 -10.72 20.83
CA ASP A 4 5.54 -9.77 21.47
C ASP A 4 6.92 -9.58 20.80
N MET A 5 7.18 -10.21 19.65
CA MET A 5 8.43 -10.03 18.89
C MET A 5 8.41 -8.88 17.90
N CYS A 6 7.24 -8.40 17.50
CA CYS A 6 7.07 -7.27 16.58
C CYS A 6 6.16 -6.23 17.22
N GLN A 7 6.72 -5.08 17.56
CA GLN A 7 5.99 -3.97 18.18
C GLN A 7 5.61 -2.90 17.16
N LYS A 8 6.39 -2.75 16.10
CA LYS A 8 6.18 -1.75 15.05
C LYS A 8 6.09 -2.40 13.68
N VAL A 9 5.11 -2.00 12.90
CA VAL A 9 4.95 -2.34 11.48
C VAL A 9 5.14 -1.08 10.66
N ILE A 10 6.03 -1.12 9.68
CA ILE A 10 6.16 -0.09 8.66
C ILE A 10 5.42 -0.58 7.43
N VAL A 11 4.46 0.21 6.96
CA VAL A 11 3.74 -0.09 5.73
C VAL A 11 4.45 0.57 4.57
N VAL A 12 4.66 -0.14 3.49
CA VAL A 12 5.23 0.42 2.25
C VAL A 12 4.19 0.31 1.15
N GLY A 13 3.88 1.41 0.50
CA GLY A 13 2.88 1.49 -0.55
C GLY A 13 3.25 2.50 -1.63
N SER A 14 2.43 2.61 -2.65
CA SER A 14 2.49 3.57 -3.75
C SER A 14 1.11 4.19 -3.99
N ASN A 15 1.01 5.17 -4.88
CA ASN A 15 -0.26 5.88 -5.15
C ASN A 15 -1.28 5.07 -5.97
N ASP A 16 -1.08 3.79 -6.20
CA ASP A 16 -2.04 2.96 -6.91
C ASP A 16 -3.02 2.24 -5.97
N LEU A 17 -4.23 2.01 -6.46
CA LEU A 17 -5.33 1.40 -5.71
C LEU A 17 -4.96 0.01 -5.14
N GLN A 18 -4.26 -0.82 -5.91
CA GLN A 18 -3.90 -2.17 -5.48
C GLN A 18 -2.92 -2.13 -4.30
N SER A 19 -1.93 -1.24 -4.36
CA SER A 19 -0.96 -1.03 -3.29
C SER A 19 -1.65 -0.54 -2.02
N LEU A 20 -2.54 0.45 -2.12
CA LEU A 20 -3.27 0.98 -0.96
C LEU A 20 -4.29 -0.02 -0.41
N TYR A 21 -4.87 -0.88 -1.25
CA TYR A 21 -5.69 -1.98 -0.78
C TYR A 21 -4.90 -2.95 0.10
N VAL A 22 -3.67 -3.32 -0.33
CA VAL A 22 -2.78 -4.18 0.46
C VAL A 22 -2.34 -3.47 1.75
N ALA A 23 -1.99 -2.18 1.69
CA ALA A 23 -1.65 -1.38 2.86
C ALA A 23 -2.79 -1.36 3.89
N ASN A 24 -4.04 -1.20 3.43
CA ASN A 24 -5.22 -1.24 4.27
C ASN A 24 -5.46 -2.61 4.92
N ASN A 25 -5.18 -3.69 4.19
CA ASN A 25 -5.25 -5.05 4.75
C ASN A 25 -4.20 -5.27 5.85
N VAL A 26 -3.00 -4.69 5.70
CA VAL A 26 -2.00 -4.71 6.78
C VAL A 26 -2.50 -3.95 8.01
N CYS A 27 -3.09 -2.77 7.83
CA CYS A 27 -3.71 -2.01 8.92
C CYS A 27 -4.83 -2.81 9.62
N SER A 28 -5.67 -3.50 8.83
CA SER A 28 -6.73 -4.37 9.35
C SER A 28 -6.17 -5.54 10.16
N ALA A 29 -5.09 -6.15 9.69
CA ALA A 29 -4.42 -7.23 10.40
C ALA A 29 -3.82 -6.76 11.73
N VAL A 30 -3.15 -5.59 11.75
CA VAL A 30 -2.61 -5.00 12.98
C VAL A 30 -3.74 -4.74 13.98
N GLU A 31 -4.85 -4.16 13.55
CA GLU A 31 -6.01 -3.91 14.42
C GLU A 31 -6.61 -5.21 14.96
N TYR A 32 -6.68 -6.26 14.13
CA TYR A 32 -7.14 -7.58 14.55
C TYR A 32 -6.22 -8.18 15.64
N PHE A 33 -4.90 -8.15 15.44
CA PHE A 33 -3.96 -8.66 16.44
C PHE A 33 -4.00 -7.87 17.74
N ARG A 34 -4.23 -6.56 17.70
CA ARG A 34 -4.43 -5.74 18.90
C ARG A 34 -5.68 -6.15 19.68
N LYS A 35 -6.78 -6.47 18.99
CA LYS A 35 -8.01 -6.99 19.63
C LYS A 35 -7.79 -8.33 20.33
N LEU A 36 -6.81 -9.11 19.87
CA LEU A 36 -6.40 -10.36 20.52
C LEU A 36 -5.40 -10.16 21.68
N GLY A 37 -5.15 -8.92 22.09
CA GLY A 37 -4.23 -8.59 23.17
C GLY A 37 -2.77 -8.41 22.74
N GLY A 38 -2.47 -8.37 21.44
CA GLY A 38 -1.13 -8.10 20.94
C GLY A 38 -0.72 -6.63 21.11
N ASN A 39 0.56 -6.40 21.42
CA ASN A 39 1.14 -5.06 21.54
C ASN A 39 1.88 -4.65 20.25
N VAL A 40 1.16 -4.63 19.12
CA VAL A 40 1.69 -4.24 17.81
C VAL A 40 0.98 -2.98 17.32
N GLY A 41 1.70 -2.09 16.64
CA GLY A 41 1.14 -0.89 16.01
C GLY A 41 1.81 -0.57 14.69
N VAL A 42 1.20 0.33 13.92
CA VAL A 42 1.78 0.85 12.68
C VAL A 42 2.61 2.09 13.01
N ALA A 43 3.89 2.07 12.65
CA ALA A 43 4.77 3.24 12.79
C ALA A 43 4.41 4.34 11.77
N GLY A 44 4.04 3.92 10.56
CA GLY A 44 3.63 4.82 9.49
C GLY A 44 3.73 4.18 8.11
N LEU A 45 3.50 5.01 7.09
CA LEU A 45 3.56 4.65 5.67
C LEU A 45 4.83 5.21 5.04
N VAL A 46 5.53 4.39 4.29
CA VAL A 46 6.55 4.82 3.33
C VAL A 46 5.92 4.79 1.94
N ILE A 47 5.90 5.92 1.27
CA ILE A 47 5.41 6.00 -0.10
C ILE A 47 6.58 5.69 -1.03
N ASN A 48 6.49 4.58 -1.74
CA ASN A 48 7.49 4.16 -2.70
C ASN A 48 7.00 4.46 -4.12
N LYS A 49 7.90 4.89 -4.99
CA LYS A 49 7.58 5.33 -6.36
C LYS A 49 6.52 6.44 -6.36
N ASP A 50 6.68 7.41 -5.46
CA ASP A 50 5.79 8.56 -5.38
C ASP A 50 5.82 9.33 -6.72
N ASP A 51 4.68 9.42 -7.36
CA ASP A 51 4.45 10.15 -8.61
C ASP A 51 3.78 11.53 -8.38
N GLY A 52 3.53 11.86 -7.10
CA GLY A 52 2.98 13.14 -6.67
C GLY A 52 1.46 13.25 -6.81
N THR A 53 0.74 12.18 -7.09
CA THR A 53 -0.74 12.22 -7.23
C THR A 53 -1.46 12.35 -5.89
N GLY A 54 -0.89 11.83 -4.79
CA GLY A 54 -1.31 12.15 -3.42
C GLY A 54 -2.27 11.16 -2.76
N GLU A 55 -2.68 10.08 -3.42
CA GLU A 55 -3.61 9.10 -2.86
C GLU A 55 -3.03 8.39 -1.63
N ALA A 56 -1.73 8.09 -1.64
CA ALA A 56 -1.07 7.46 -0.51
C ALA A 56 -0.99 8.39 0.71
N GLN A 57 -0.79 9.68 0.50
CA GLN A 57 -0.85 10.70 1.55
C GLN A 57 -2.26 10.81 2.13
N ALA A 58 -3.28 10.82 1.27
CA ALA A 58 -4.68 10.84 1.68
C ALA A 58 -5.04 9.57 2.47
N PHE A 59 -4.61 8.40 2.00
CA PHE A 59 -4.77 7.13 2.73
C PHE A 59 -4.15 7.21 4.13
N ALA A 60 -2.89 7.66 4.23
CA ALA A 60 -2.20 7.75 5.52
C ALA A 60 -2.95 8.65 6.52
N LYS A 61 -3.46 9.79 6.04
CA LYS A 61 -4.27 10.72 6.83
C LYS A 61 -5.56 10.07 7.34
N GLU A 62 -6.32 9.43 6.46
CA GLU A 62 -7.59 8.76 6.84
C GLU A 62 -7.34 7.56 7.76
N ALA A 63 -6.29 6.78 7.51
CA ALA A 63 -5.89 5.66 8.36
C ALA A 63 -5.30 6.10 9.72
N GLY A 64 -5.04 7.40 9.92
CA GLY A 64 -4.49 7.95 11.15
C GLY A 64 -3.03 7.53 11.41
N ILE A 65 -2.24 7.36 10.35
CA ILE A 65 -0.82 7.00 10.41
C ILE A 65 0.03 8.09 9.72
N PRO A 66 1.25 8.38 10.19
CA PRO A 66 2.12 9.36 9.53
C PRO A 66 2.72 8.79 8.24
N VAL A 67 3.07 9.69 7.31
CA VAL A 67 3.99 9.38 6.21
C VAL A 67 5.41 9.51 6.76
N LEU A 68 6.19 8.43 6.70
CA LEU A 68 7.56 8.38 7.21
C LEU A 68 8.57 8.91 6.19
N ALA A 69 8.34 8.65 4.92
CA ALA A 69 9.08 9.20 3.79
C ALA A 69 8.31 8.99 2.49
N ALA A 70 8.58 9.81 1.49
CA ALA A 70 8.15 9.65 0.11
C ALA A 70 9.38 9.49 -0.80
N ILE A 71 9.52 8.31 -1.40
CA ILE A 71 10.61 7.98 -2.32
C ILE A 71 10.08 8.18 -3.73
N PRO A 72 10.61 9.14 -4.51
CA PRO A 72 10.03 9.49 -5.80
C PRO A 72 10.16 8.39 -6.84
N ALA A 73 9.21 8.36 -7.78
CA ALA A 73 9.33 7.58 -9.00
C ALA A 73 10.37 8.23 -9.91
N HIS A 74 11.63 7.81 -9.81
CA HIS A 74 12.75 8.40 -10.54
C HIS A 74 13.57 7.37 -11.29
N GLU A 75 13.97 7.69 -12.53
CA GLU A 75 14.72 6.79 -13.41
C GLU A 75 16.06 6.37 -12.82
N ASP A 76 16.77 7.27 -12.13
CA ASP A 76 18.05 6.94 -11.48
C ASP A 76 17.86 5.90 -10.36
N ILE A 77 16.79 6.01 -9.57
CA ILE A 77 16.45 5.01 -8.54
C ILE A 77 16.18 3.66 -9.19
N ARG A 78 15.38 3.64 -10.27
CA ARG A 78 15.07 2.42 -11.02
C ARG A 78 16.34 1.77 -11.58
N ARG A 79 17.22 2.55 -12.20
CA ARG A 79 18.48 2.08 -12.77
C ARG A 79 19.41 1.51 -11.70
N LYS A 80 19.62 2.24 -10.60
CA LYS A 80 20.45 1.79 -9.47
C LYS A 80 19.91 0.50 -8.87
N SER A 81 18.60 0.41 -8.67
CA SER A 81 17.95 -0.81 -8.17
C SER A 81 18.19 -2.00 -9.09
N ALA A 82 18.06 -1.82 -10.42
CA ALA A 82 18.32 -2.87 -11.40
C ALA A 82 19.79 -3.34 -11.42
N ASN A 83 20.71 -2.47 -11.05
CA ASN A 83 22.14 -2.76 -10.95
C ASN A 83 22.58 -3.24 -9.56
N TYR A 84 21.64 -3.49 -8.64
CA TYR A 84 21.94 -3.86 -7.24
C TYR A 84 22.79 -2.83 -6.48
N GLU A 85 22.71 -1.55 -6.87
CA GLU A 85 23.39 -0.47 -6.18
C GLU A 85 22.60 -0.03 -4.93
N ILE A 86 23.33 0.38 -3.87
CA ILE A 86 22.71 0.96 -2.68
C ILE A 86 22.27 2.39 -2.99
N ILE A 87 20.95 2.62 -3.07
CA ILE A 87 20.36 3.90 -3.44
C ILE A 87 20.62 4.97 -2.36
N GLY A 88 20.43 4.61 -1.10
CA GLY A 88 20.62 5.50 0.07
C GLY A 88 22.08 5.56 0.58
N ARG A 89 23.09 5.38 -0.30
CA ARG A 89 24.49 5.47 0.09
C ARG A 89 24.80 6.87 0.67
N PRO A 90 25.53 6.97 1.81
CA PRO A 90 25.93 8.24 2.38
C PRO A 90 26.65 9.14 1.34
N GLY A 91 26.28 10.40 1.30
CA GLY A 91 26.79 11.37 0.30
C GLY A 91 26.23 11.20 -1.11
N GLY A 92 25.36 10.24 -1.36
CA GLY A 92 24.65 10.08 -2.63
C GLY A 92 23.47 11.03 -2.76
N GLN A 93 22.97 11.17 -4.00
CA GLN A 93 21.82 12.05 -4.32
C GLN A 93 20.59 11.76 -3.49
N TRP A 94 20.35 10.52 -3.10
CA TRP A 94 19.16 10.06 -2.38
C TRP A 94 19.41 9.84 -0.89
N ALA A 95 20.62 10.14 -0.38
CA ALA A 95 20.98 9.90 1.02
C ALA A 95 20.01 10.56 1.98
N ALA A 96 19.65 11.82 1.75
CA ALA A 96 18.79 12.61 2.63
C ALA A 96 17.41 11.95 2.85
N VAL A 97 16.79 11.41 1.81
CA VAL A 97 15.48 10.72 1.91
C VAL A 97 15.56 9.48 2.80
N PHE A 98 16.65 8.72 2.70
CA PHE A 98 16.83 7.51 3.51
C PHE A 98 17.29 7.81 4.94
N GLU A 99 18.03 8.91 5.16
CA GLU A 99 18.38 9.41 6.49
C GLU A 99 17.13 9.91 7.24
N GLU A 100 16.28 10.68 6.55
CA GLU A 100 14.98 11.10 7.07
C GLU A 100 14.10 9.90 7.41
N LEU A 101 14.00 8.92 6.49
CA LEU A 101 13.26 7.69 6.74
C LEU A 101 13.78 6.97 7.98
N ALA A 102 15.09 6.81 8.11
CA ALA A 102 15.69 6.12 9.27
C ALA A 102 15.37 6.84 10.58
N THR A 103 15.45 8.17 10.60
CA THR A 103 15.10 8.99 11.76
C THR A 103 13.62 8.83 12.11
N ASN A 104 12.73 9.01 11.13
CA ASN A 104 11.30 8.93 11.34
C ASN A 104 10.87 7.53 11.81
N VAL A 105 11.47 6.47 11.29
CA VAL A 105 11.22 5.09 11.75
C VAL A 105 11.67 4.89 13.20
N ALA A 106 12.84 5.42 13.57
CA ALA A 106 13.36 5.28 14.93
C ALA A 106 12.45 5.99 15.95
N GLU A 107 11.96 7.17 15.62
CA GLU A 107 11.18 8.02 16.51
C GLU A 107 9.68 7.69 16.52
N ALA A 108 9.14 7.14 15.43
CA ALA A 108 7.71 6.87 15.31
C ALA A 108 7.20 5.89 16.38
N PRO A 109 6.15 6.25 17.14
CA PRO A 109 5.50 5.33 18.06
C PRO A 109 4.66 4.30 17.31
N PRO A 110 4.37 3.12 17.92
CA PRO A 110 3.43 2.16 17.36
C PRO A 110 1.99 2.67 17.51
N LEU A 111 1.43 3.20 16.43
CA LEU A 111 0.08 3.76 16.41
C LEU A 111 -0.98 2.68 16.14
N ARG A 112 -2.21 2.97 16.56
CA ARG A 112 -3.38 2.17 16.22
C ARG A 112 -3.97 2.66 14.91
N PRO A 113 -3.87 1.91 13.80
CA PRO A 113 -4.40 2.33 12.53
C PRO A 113 -5.94 2.26 12.52
N LYS A 114 -6.55 3.05 11.65
CA LYS A 114 -7.99 2.99 11.34
C LYS A 114 -8.16 2.49 9.90
N PRO A 115 -8.37 1.19 9.67
CA PRO A 115 -8.57 0.67 8.33
C PRO A 115 -9.78 1.33 7.66
N LEU A 116 -9.64 1.68 6.38
CA LEU A 116 -10.71 2.26 5.58
C LEU A 116 -11.66 1.16 5.11
N THR A 117 -12.92 1.54 4.88
CA THR A 117 -13.87 0.70 4.14
C THR A 117 -13.49 0.63 2.67
N GLN A 118 -14.08 -0.30 1.92
CA GLN A 118 -13.84 -0.40 0.47
C GLN A 118 -14.25 0.90 -0.25
N ASP A 119 -15.40 1.47 0.10
CA ASP A 119 -15.86 2.75 -0.48
C ASP A 119 -14.92 3.91 -0.09
N GLY A 120 -14.39 3.91 1.13
CA GLY A 120 -13.40 4.88 1.57
C GLY A 120 -12.11 4.82 0.76
N LEU A 121 -11.62 3.61 0.46
CA LEU A 121 -10.45 3.42 -0.41
C LEU A 121 -10.71 3.88 -1.85
N LEU A 122 -11.85 3.50 -2.43
CA LEU A 122 -12.23 3.93 -3.78
C LEU A 122 -12.42 5.45 -3.85
N GLY A 123 -12.93 6.05 -2.77
CA GLY A 123 -13.11 7.50 -2.64
C GLY A 123 -11.79 8.29 -2.77
N LEU A 124 -10.65 7.72 -2.37
CA LEU A 124 -9.34 8.37 -2.51
C LEU A 124 -8.97 8.64 -3.97
N PHE A 125 -9.43 7.80 -4.88
CA PHE A 125 -9.16 7.88 -6.32
C PHE A 125 -10.25 8.63 -7.09
N SER A 126 -11.39 8.95 -6.46
CA SER A 126 -12.52 9.61 -7.11
C SER A 126 -12.30 11.11 -7.32
N SER A 127 -11.36 11.73 -6.61
CA SER A 127 -11.08 13.16 -6.71
C SER A 127 -10.43 13.55 -8.04
N ASP A 128 -9.79 12.60 -8.72
CA ASP A 128 -9.13 12.82 -10.02
C ASP A 128 -10.11 12.70 -11.23
N VAL A 129 -11.33 12.20 -10.97
CA VAL A 129 -12.34 11.96 -12.02
C VAL A 129 -13.15 13.21 -12.35
N THR A 130 -13.11 14.26 -11.53
CA THR A 130 -13.87 15.49 -11.77
C THR A 130 -13.35 16.34 -12.95
N GLY A 131 -12.19 16.03 -13.52
CA GLY A 131 -11.63 16.66 -14.71
C GLY A 131 -11.80 15.88 -16.02
N ARG A 132 -12.14 14.61 -15.95
CA ARG A 132 -12.47 13.78 -17.12
C ARG A 132 -13.87 13.25 -16.94
N ASN A 133 -14.78 13.61 -17.86
CA ASN A 133 -16.10 13.00 -17.98
C ASN A 133 -15.94 11.51 -18.35
N VAL A 134 -15.47 10.70 -17.40
CA VAL A 134 -15.67 9.26 -17.46
C VAL A 134 -17.09 9.05 -16.94
N VAL A 135 -18.03 8.95 -17.84
CA VAL A 135 -19.33 8.35 -17.55
C VAL A 135 -18.99 6.92 -17.16
N LEU A 136 -18.91 6.67 -15.86
CA LEU A 136 -18.99 5.32 -15.35
C LEU A 136 -20.41 4.88 -15.70
N GLU A 137 -20.55 4.17 -16.83
CA GLU A 137 -21.76 3.37 -17.00
C GLU A 137 -21.90 2.56 -15.72
N PRO A 138 -23.10 2.53 -15.10
CA PRO A 138 -23.32 1.69 -13.93
C PRO A 138 -22.84 0.29 -14.33
N ALA A 139 -21.84 -0.22 -13.63
CA ALA A 139 -21.34 -1.56 -13.86
C ALA A 139 -22.58 -2.45 -13.81
N THR A 140 -23.02 -2.89 -14.99
CA THR A 140 -24.01 -3.95 -15.10
C THR A 140 -23.54 -5.01 -14.15
N THR A 141 -24.38 -5.35 -13.19
CA THR A 141 -24.17 -6.37 -12.18
C THR A 141 -23.38 -7.49 -12.82
N PHE A 142 -22.08 -7.55 -12.50
CA PHE A 142 -21.21 -8.56 -13.06
C PHE A 142 -21.73 -9.87 -12.47
N ASP A 143 -22.47 -10.62 -13.30
CA ASP A 143 -23.09 -11.85 -12.90
C ASP A 143 -21.97 -12.80 -12.42
N MET A 144 -21.89 -12.99 -11.11
CA MET A 144 -20.87 -13.84 -10.48
C MET A 144 -20.97 -15.30 -10.97
N VAL A 145 -22.09 -15.67 -11.60
CA VAL A 145 -22.32 -16.97 -12.21
C VAL A 145 -21.40 -17.18 -13.43
N GLY A 146 -21.15 -16.15 -14.24
CA GLY A 146 -20.28 -16.25 -15.40
C GLY A 146 -18.80 -16.48 -15.09
N ARG A 147 -18.32 -16.07 -13.90
CA ARG A 147 -16.93 -16.34 -13.48
C ARG A 147 -16.70 -17.79 -13.05
N HIS A 148 -17.73 -18.45 -12.53
CA HIS A 148 -17.61 -19.86 -12.12
C HIS A 148 -17.37 -20.78 -13.33
N ASP A 149 -17.99 -20.48 -14.46
CA ASP A 149 -17.84 -21.28 -15.69
C ASP A 149 -16.48 -21.05 -16.37
N VAL A 150 -15.93 -19.83 -16.32
CA VAL A 150 -14.60 -19.53 -16.88
C VAL A 150 -13.49 -20.20 -16.06
N VAL A 151 -13.60 -20.18 -14.72
CA VAL A 151 -12.64 -20.84 -13.83
C VAL A 151 -12.75 -22.36 -13.96
N LYS A 152 -13.95 -22.91 -14.10
CA LYS A 152 -14.17 -24.34 -14.28
C LYS A 152 -13.61 -24.84 -15.63
N LYS A 153 -13.85 -24.10 -16.72
CA LYS A 153 -13.26 -24.39 -18.03
C LYS A 153 -11.74 -24.32 -18.06
N SER A 154 -11.15 -23.35 -17.33
CA SER A 154 -9.69 -23.22 -17.23
C SER A 154 -9.07 -24.36 -16.43
N LEU A 155 -9.77 -24.89 -15.43
CA LEU A 155 -9.32 -26.05 -14.65
C LEU A 155 -9.45 -27.37 -15.43
N GLU A 156 -10.51 -27.53 -16.23
CA GLU A 156 -10.68 -28.72 -17.10
C GLU A 156 -9.56 -28.82 -18.15
N VAL A 157 -9.13 -27.68 -18.74
CA VAL A 157 -8.02 -27.65 -19.70
C VAL A 157 -6.67 -28.05 -19.10
N VAL A 158 -6.49 -27.83 -17.80
CA VAL A 158 -5.24 -28.21 -17.10
C VAL A 158 -5.24 -29.69 -16.69
N TYR A 159 -6.39 -30.28 -16.44
CA TYR A 159 -6.49 -31.69 -16.07
C TYR A 159 -6.45 -32.66 -17.26
N ASP A 160 -6.84 -32.24 -18.47
CA ASP A 160 -6.76 -33.07 -19.69
C ASP A 160 -5.37 -33.04 -20.36
N ALA A 161 -4.40 -32.27 -19.78
CA ALA A 161 -3.04 -32.14 -20.33
C ALA A 161 -1.95 -32.88 -19.52
N VAL A 162 -2.33 -33.81 -18.60
CA VAL A 162 -1.38 -34.62 -17.81
C VAL A 162 -1.52 -36.11 -18.15
#